data_91467fc68420f43798f4eb78cbc9565b
#
_entry.id   91467fc68420f43798f4eb78cbc9565b
#
_cell.length_a   1.000
_cell.length_b   1.000
_cell.length_c   1.000
_cell.angle_alpha   90.00
_cell.angle_beta   90.00
_cell.angle_gamma   90.00
#
_symmetry.space_group_name_H-M   'P 1'
#
loop_
_entity.id
_entity.type
_entity.pdbx_description
1 polymer ?
#
loop_
_entity_poly.entity_id
_entity_poly.type
_entity_poly.pdbx_seq_one_letter_code
_entity_poly.pdbx_strand_id
1 'polypeptide(L)'
;MIRKKMIRYGTLRILLATTMLVALFVAAPFTMVAQELQVKININTQQVGTSDKSVFDNLQQTLEQWMNERQWTDLQFQQNERIVVNFNLTVTKYDKSNNRISCTAMIQANRPVYNSSYTTTLYNNKDGDFNFDFAQFDQLNYNDETIVNQLTALMAYYAYLIIGLNLDSFSPLGGTDILQRCMQLTNNAQDLGFTGWKAFETTRNRFAIINDYLDEAMKPFRQLQYDYYRKGLDEMAQNADRGRTNVTEALQLLKQAHEEKPLSLLPQIWTDYKRDELANIYKGKGTAKEKEQVHELLFNINAAQSNAWNKIKE
;
A
#
# COMPACT_ATOMS: atom_id res chain seq x y z
N MET A 1 -7.23 -66.43 -34.49
CA MET A 1 -8.15 -65.26 -34.38
C MET A 1 -8.14 -64.60 -32.97
N ILE A 2 -7.87 -65.32 -31.91
CA ILE A 2 -7.92 -64.85 -30.51
C ILE A 2 -6.74 -63.92 -30.16
N ARG A 3 -5.52 -64.13 -30.68
CA ARG A 3 -4.32 -63.28 -30.35
C ARG A 3 -4.45 -61.83 -30.88
N LYS A 4 -5.11 -61.56 -31.99
CA LYS A 4 -5.32 -60.20 -32.53
C LYS A 4 -6.34 -59.39 -31.74
N LYS A 5 -7.31 -60.04 -31.06
CA LYS A 5 -8.27 -59.34 -30.18
C LYS A 5 -7.63 -58.90 -28.86
N MET A 6 -6.76 -59.71 -28.24
CA MET A 6 -6.10 -59.35 -26.98
C MET A 6 -5.14 -58.14 -27.12
N ILE A 7 -4.42 -58.03 -28.25
CA ILE A 7 -3.53 -56.89 -28.53
C ILE A 7 -4.33 -55.58 -28.66
N ARG A 8 -5.50 -55.63 -29.33
CA ARG A 8 -6.38 -54.49 -29.49
C ARG A 8 -6.97 -53.96 -28.16
N TYR A 9 -7.28 -54.84 -27.21
CA TYR A 9 -7.78 -54.45 -25.89
C TYR A 9 -6.67 -53.90 -25.00
N GLY A 10 -5.43 -54.37 -25.14
CA GLY A 10 -4.27 -53.83 -24.43
C GLY A 10 -3.92 -52.41 -24.88
N THR A 11 -3.86 -52.17 -26.19
CA THR A 11 -3.57 -50.83 -26.72
C THR A 11 -4.70 -49.82 -26.45
N LEU A 12 -5.95 -50.24 -26.45
CA LEU A 12 -7.10 -49.39 -26.12
C LEU A 12 -7.10 -48.97 -24.64
N ARG A 13 -6.72 -49.88 -23.71
CA ARG A 13 -6.60 -49.59 -22.28
C ARG A 13 -5.42 -48.66 -21.98
N ILE A 14 -4.30 -48.81 -22.68
CA ILE A 14 -3.16 -47.90 -22.55
C ILE A 14 -3.51 -46.51 -23.10
N LEU A 15 -4.20 -46.42 -24.21
CA LEU A 15 -4.66 -45.16 -24.81
C LEU A 15 -5.68 -44.44 -23.89
N LEU A 16 -6.61 -45.16 -23.27
CA LEU A 16 -7.57 -44.63 -22.31
C LEU A 16 -6.88 -44.15 -20.99
N ALA A 17 -5.89 -44.90 -20.51
CA ALA A 17 -5.13 -44.54 -19.32
C ALA A 17 -4.25 -43.28 -19.57
N THR A 18 -3.65 -43.16 -20.76
CA THR A 18 -2.84 -41.96 -21.10
C THR A 18 -3.72 -40.74 -21.33
N THR A 19 -4.91 -40.87 -21.96
CA THR A 19 -5.85 -39.76 -22.12
C THR A 19 -6.44 -39.31 -20.77
N MET A 20 -6.69 -40.24 -19.84
CA MET A 20 -7.16 -39.91 -18.50
C MET A 20 -6.07 -39.21 -17.64
N LEU A 21 -4.80 -39.63 -17.81
CA LEU A 21 -3.67 -38.97 -17.12
C LEU A 21 -3.43 -37.57 -17.66
N VAL A 22 -3.52 -37.35 -18.97
CA VAL A 22 -3.41 -36.01 -19.57
C VAL A 22 -4.59 -35.12 -19.20
N ALA A 23 -5.80 -35.67 -19.11
CA ALA A 23 -6.99 -34.93 -18.66
C ALA A 23 -6.88 -34.52 -17.18
N LEU A 24 -6.25 -35.34 -16.30
CA LEU A 24 -5.98 -34.97 -14.92
C LEU A 24 -4.97 -33.81 -14.79
N PHE A 25 -3.97 -33.74 -15.67
CA PHE A 25 -2.97 -32.66 -15.69
C PHE A 25 -3.56 -31.33 -16.22
N VAL A 26 -4.54 -31.38 -17.12
CA VAL A 26 -5.22 -30.20 -17.66
C VAL A 26 -6.29 -29.66 -16.69
N ALA A 27 -6.82 -30.53 -15.80
CA ALA A 27 -7.82 -30.18 -14.81
C ALA A 27 -7.22 -29.73 -13.44
N ALA A 28 -5.89 -29.71 -13.30
CA ALA A 28 -5.29 -29.06 -12.14
C ALA A 28 -5.65 -27.58 -12.19
N PRO A 29 -6.44 -27.03 -11.26
CA PRO A 29 -6.66 -25.61 -11.20
C PRO A 29 -5.27 -25.00 -10.99
N PHE A 30 -4.79 -24.23 -11.95
CA PHE A 30 -3.74 -23.26 -11.68
C PHE A 30 -4.34 -22.34 -10.62
N THR A 31 -4.05 -22.59 -9.35
CA THR A 31 -4.29 -21.62 -8.30
C THR A 31 -3.40 -20.44 -8.68
N MET A 32 -3.96 -19.49 -9.42
CA MET A 32 -3.35 -18.18 -9.56
C MET A 32 -3.28 -17.65 -8.14
N VAL A 33 -2.08 -17.66 -7.55
CA VAL A 33 -1.83 -17.02 -6.27
C VAL A 33 -2.26 -15.57 -6.46
N ALA A 34 -3.34 -15.21 -5.78
CA ALA A 34 -3.87 -13.87 -5.85
C ALA A 34 -2.90 -12.95 -5.08
N GLN A 35 -2.14 -12.19 -5.83
CA GLN A 35 -1.21 -11.20 -5.29
C GLN A 35 -1.96 -9.90 -5.11
N GLU A 36 -1.92 -9.32 -3.91
CA GLU A 36 -2.64 -8.09 -3.58
C GLU A 36 -1.93 -6.85 -4.11
N LEU A 37 -0.60 -6.92 -4.21
CA LEU A 37 0.26 -5.79 -4.55
C LEU A 37 0.87 -5.96 -5.96
N GLN A 38 1.05 -4.83 -6.62
CA GLN A 38 1.91 -4.67 -7.79
C GLN A 38 2.99 -3.63 -7.45
N VAL A 39 4.14 -4.12 -7.03
CA VAL A 39 5.23 -3.31 -6.48
C VAL A 39 6.29 -3.01 -7.53
N LYS A 40 6.72 -1.75 -7.57
CA LYS A 40 7.90 -1.30 -8.29
C LYS A 40 8.85 -0.60 -7.33
N ILE A 41 10.14 -0.89 -7.46
CA ILE A 41 11.19 -0.33 -6.60
C ILE A 41 12.19 0.41 -7.47
N ASN A 42 12.51 1.64 -7.12
CA ASN A 42 13.55 2.44 -7.76
C ASN A 42 14.60 2.80 -6.71
N ILE A 43 15.88 2.53 -6.99
CA ILE A 43 16.97 2.83 -6.08
C ILE A 43 17.87 3.88 -6.69
N ASN A 44 17.94 5.05 -6.04
CA ASN A 44 18.84 6.14 -6.43
C ASN A 44 20.09 6.14 -5.56
N THR A 45 21.26 5.95 -6.17
CA THR A 45 22.57 5.86 -5.52
C THR A 45 23.46 7.08 -5.78
N GLN A 46 22.92 8.15 -6.37
CA GLN A 46 23.73 9.32 -6.78
C GLN A 46 24.47 9.97 -5.61
N GLN A 47 23.90 9.97 -4.40
CA GLN A 47 24.49 10.60 -3.22
C GLN A 47 25.69 9.84 -2.66
N VAL A 48 25.80 8.53 -2.89
CA VAL A 48 26.90 7.71 -2.36
C VAL A 48 28.06 7.51 -3.33
N GLY A 49 27.92 7.98 -4.58
CA GLY A 49 29.04 8.03 -5.56
C GLY A 49 29.69 6.68 -5.86
N THR A 50 29.02 5.55 -5.61
CA THR A 50 29.60 4.23 -5.84
C THR A 50 29.68 3.91 -7.33
N SER A 51 30.84 3.41 -7.79
CA SER A 51 31.02 2.90 -9.15
C SER A 51 30.42 1.50 -9.34
N ASP A 52 30.33 0.71 -8.26
CA ASP A 52 29.75 -0.62 -8.27
C ASP A 52 28.28 -0.54 -7.86
N LYS A 53 27.39 -0.74 -8.82
CA LYS A 53 25.93 -0.72 -8.62
C LYS A 53 25.32 -2.12 -8.47
N SER A 54 26.11 -3.17 -8.64
CA SER A 54 25.61 -4.55 -8.69
C SER A 54 24.82 -4.96 -7.45
N VAL A 55 25.21 -4.50 -6.25
CA VAL A 55 24.47 -4.74 -4.99
C VAL A 55 23.08 -4.10 -5.04
N PHE A 56 22.96 -2.88 -5.55
CA PHE A 56 21.70 -2.15 -5.61
C PHE A 56 20.77 -2.68 -6.71
N ASP A 57 21.34 -3.09 -7.85
CA ASP A 57 20.57 -3.72 -8.93
C ASP A 57 20.01 -5.08 -8.46
N ASN A 58 20.83 -5.87 -7.74
CA ASN A 58 20.39 -7.12 -7.12
C ASN A 58 19.35 -6.88 -6.03
N LEU A 59 19.56 -5.90 -5.15
CA LEU A 59 18.60 -5.51 -4.12
C LEU A 59 17.25 -5.14 -4.73
N GLN A 60 17.25 -4.28 -5.75
CA GLN A 60 16.02 -3.87 -6.44
C GLN A 60 15.25 -5.07 -6.99
N GLN A 61 15.93 -5.92 -7.76
CA GLN A 61 15.31 -7.10 -8.37
C GLN A 61 14.78 -8.07 -7.32
N THR A 62 15.57 -8.36 -6.28
CA THR A 62 15.20 -9.28 -5.20
C THR A 62 13.98 -8.78 -4.43
N LEU A 63 13.93 -7.48 -4.11
CA LEU A 63 12.79 -6.88 -3.41
C LEU A 63 11.52 -6.85 -4.26
N GLU A 64 11.62 -6.47 -5.54
CA GLU A 64 10.47 -6.46 -6.45
C GLU A 64 9.90 -7.87 -6.59
N GLN A 65 10.73 -8.87 -6.78
CA GLN A 65 10.31 -10.26 -6.87
C GLN A 65 9.66 -10.71 -5.57
N TRP A 66 10.32 -10.51 -4.43
CA TRP A 66 9.85 -10.94 -3.12
C TRP A 66 8.50 -10.32 -2.74
N MET A 67 8.30 -9.03 -3.03
CA MET A 67 7.05 -8.33 -2.76
C MET A 67 5.90 -8.79 -3.67
N ASN A 68 6.20 -9.02 -4.95
CA ASN A 68 5.19 -9.36 -5.96
C ASN A 68 4.81 -10.85 -5.97
N GLU A 69 5.69 -11.75 -5.51
CA GLU A 69 5.39 -13.18 -5.47
C GLU A 69 4.74 -13.63 -4.15
N ARG A 70 4.81 -12.78 -3.11
CA ARG A 70 4.27 -13.11 -1.79
C ARG A 70 2.76 -12.87 -1.72
N GLN A 71 2.04 -13.82 -1.15
CA GLN A 71 0.67 -13.66 -0.69
C GLN A 71 0.70 -13.03 0.70
N TRP A 72 0.08 -11.86 0.85
CA TRP A 72 0.08 -11.08 2.10
C TRP A 72 -1.13 -11.38 2.97
N THR A 73 -2.25 -11.77 2.36
CA THR A 73 -3.51 -12.09 3.03
C THR A 73 -4.17 -13.31 2.37
N ASP A 74 -5.25 -13.81 2.98
CA ASP A 74 -6.07 -14.88 2.38
C ASP A 74 -7.11 -14.33 1.39
N LEU A 75 -7.10 -13.02 1.12
CA LEU A 75 -8.00 -12.37 0.18
C LEU A 75 -7.56 -12.64 -1.26
N GLN A 76 -8.56 -12.72 -2.16
CA GLN A 76 -8.30 -12.92 -3.58
C GLN A 76 -8.53 -11.61 -4.33
N PHE A 77 -7.46 -11.08 -4.94
CA PHE A 77 -7.50 -9.91 -5.80
C PHE A 77 -7.42 -10.33 -7.26
N GLN A 78 -8.25 -9.75 -8.11
CA GLN A 78 -8.07 -9.88 -9.56
C GLN A 78 -6.88 -9.02 -10.01
N GLN A 79 -6.32 -9.31 -11.18
CA GLN A 79 -5.15 -8.60 -11.68
C GLN A 79 -5.36 -7.08 -11.79
N ASN A 80 -6.56 -6.65 -12.14
CA ASN A 80 -6.95 -5.23 -12.23
C ASN A 80 -7.31 -4.60 -10.88
N GLU A 81 -7.39 -5.38 -9.81
CA GLU A 81 -7.66 -4.93 -8.45
C GLU A 81 -6.37 -4.76 -7.62
N ARG A 82 -5.22 -5.20 -8.14
CA ARG A 82 -3.95 -5.09 -7.45
C ARG A 82 -3.62 -3.64 -7.14
N ILE A 83 -3.13 -3.44 -5.92
CA ILE A 83 -2.72 -2.12 -5.45
C ILE A 83 -1.35 -1.81 -6.03
N VAL A 84 -1.26 -0.77 -6.84
CA VAL A 84 0.01 -0.32 -7.42
C VAL A 84 0.80 0.44 -6.37
N VAL A 85 2.01 -0.05 -6.05
CA VAL A 85 2.89 0.54 -5.04
C VAL A 85 4.26 0.84 -5.63
N ASN A 86 4.73 2.05 -5.43
CA ASN A 86 6.07 2.50 -5.83
C ASN A 86 6.90 2.83 -4.59
N PHE A 87 8.07 2.20 -4.47
CA PHE A 87 9.10 2.55 -3.52
C PHE A 87 10.23 3.29 -4.25
N ASN A 88 10.47 4.54 -3.88
CA ASN A 88 11.61 5.30 -4.37
C ASN A 88 12.61 5.46 -3.22
N LEU A 89 13.68 4.67 -3.25
CA LEU A 89 14.72 4.62 -2.23
C LEU A 89 15.88 5.53 -2.67
N THR A 90 16.17 6.55 -1.88
CA THR A 90 17.38 7.37 -2.07
C THR A 90 18.41 6.93 -1.05
N VAL A 91 19.48 6.29 -1.53
CA VAL A 91 20.60 5.85 -0.68
C VAL A 91 21.39 7.06 -0.24
N THR A 92 21.43 7.31 1.06
CA THR A 92 22.15 8.44 1.68
C THR A 92 23.52 8.03 2.22
N LYS A 93 23.67 6.73 2.60
CA LYS A 93 24.96 6.17 3.05
C LYS A 93 25.02 4.68 2.72
N TYR A 94 26.22 4.22 2.35
CA TYR A 94 26.51 2.81 2.17
C TYR A 94 27.82 2.44 2.87
N ASP A 95 27.73 1.60 3.88
CA ASP A 95 28.88 1.01 4.60
C ASP A 95 29.12 -0.41 4.07
N LYS A 96 30.10 -0.54 3.17
CA LYS A 96 30.45 -1.82 2.54
C LYS A 96 30.98 -2.85 3.56
N SER A 97 31.61 -2.41 4.64
CA SER A 97 32.22 -3.31 5.62
C SER A 97 31.18 -4.07 6.44
N ASN A 98 30.04 -3.44 6.68
CA ASN A 98 28.93 -3.98 7.44
C ASN A 98 27.68 -4.29 6.59
N ASN A 99 27.78 -4.12 5.26
CA ASN A 99 26.65 -4.24 4.32
C ASN A 99 25.46 -3.36 4.69
N ARG A 100 25.69 -2.25 5.43
CA ARG A 100 24.65 -1.36 5.92
C ARG A 100 24.31 -0.29 4.91
N ILE A 101 23.04 -0.21 4.56
CA ILE A 101 22.48 0.78 3.63
C ILE A 101 21.53 1.68 4.41
N SER A 102 21.76 3.00 4.34
CA SER A 102 20.84 4.00 4.87
C SER A 102 20.12 4.68 3.72
N CYS A 103 18.81 4.72 3.79
CA CYS A 103 17.96 5.31 2.78
C CYS A 103 16.94 6.27 3.37
N THR A 104 16.50 7.20 2.53
CA THR A 104 15.18 7.80 2.63
C THR A 104 14.29 7.11 1.61
N ALA A 105 13.12 6.64 2.05
CA ALA A 105 12.13 6.03 1.17
C ALA A 105 10.94 6.98 0.96
N MET A 106 10.49 7.13 -0.29
CA MET A 106 9.18 7.68 -0.62
C MET A 106 8.31 6.52 -1.06
N ILE A 107 7.23 6.28 -0.32
CA ILE A 107 6.30 5.17 -0.58
C ILE A 107 4.99 5.75 -1.09
N GLN A 108 4.57 5.33 -2.29
CA GLN A 108 3.34 5.76 -2.91
C GLN A 108 2.49 4.55 -3.28
N ALA A 109 1.23 4.53 -2.86
CA ALA A 109 0.23 3.56 -3.26
C ALA A 109 -0.94 4.24 -3.95
N ASN A 110 -1.45 3.63 -5.03
CA ASN A 110 -2.58 4.13 -5.79
C ASN A 110 -3.66 3.06 -5.90
N ARG A 111 -4.93 3.50 -5.95
CA ARG A 111 -6.07 2.65 -6.26
C ARG A 111 -6.82 3.17 -7.48
N PRO A 112 -7.40 2.28 -8.31
CA PRO A 112 -8.30 2.70 -9.37
C PRO A 112 -9.60 3.27 -8.78
N VAL A 113 -10.16 4.28 -9.43
CA VAL A 113 -11.50 4.80 -9.14
C VAL A 113 -12.52 4.01 -9.97
N TYR A 114 -13.57 3.51 -9.32
CA TYR A 114 -14.56 2.66 -9.96
C TYR A 114 -15.18 3.30 -11.20
N ASN A 115 -15.35 2.51 -12.25
CA ASN A 115 -15.93 2.89 -13.53
C ASN A 115 -15.29 4.13 -14.20
N SER A 116 -13.98 4.31 -13.99
CA SER A 116 -13.20 5.40 -14.61
C SER A 116 -11.79 4.93 -14.98
N SER A 117 -11.08 5.72 -15.80
CA SER A 117 -9.65 5.53 -16.07
C SER A 117 -8.74 6.24 -15.04
N TYR A 118 -9.34 6.92 -14.06
CA TYR A 118 -8.63 7.68 -13.06
C TYR A 118 -8.11 6.78 -11.94
N THR A 119 -6.88 7.04 -11.51
CA THR A 119 -6.30 6.42 -10.32
C THR A 119 -6.07 7.49 -9.26
N THR A 120 -6.44 7.19 -8.02
CA THR A 120 -6.28 8.10 -6.89
C THR A 120 -5.18 7.62 -5.95
N THR A 121 -4.47 8.55 -5.33
CA THR A 121 -3.45 8.21 -4.34
C THR A 121 -4.11 7.70 -3.06
N LEU A 122 -3.78 6.48 -2.67
CA LEU A 122 -4.23 5.86 -1.43
C LEU A 122 -3.33 6.21 -0.25
N TYR A 123 -2.03 6.25 -0.50
CA TYR A 123 -0.98 6.58 0.48
C TYR A 123 0.20 7.21 -0.23
N ASN A 124 0.78 8.26 0.37
CA ASN A 124 2.07 8.80 -0.07
C ASN A 124 2.76 9.47 1.12
N ASN A 125 3.88 8.89 1.55
CA ASN A 125 4.62 9.44 2.68
C ASN A 125 6.12 9.12 2.55
N LYS A 126 6.92 9.96 3.22
CA LYS A 126 8.36 9.82 3.33
C LYS A 126 8.73 9.11 4.63
N ASP A 127 9.52 8.03 4.52
CA ASP A 127 10.21 7.40 5.65
C ASP A 127 11.68 7.80 5.63
N GLY A 128 12.14 8.53 6.63
CA GLY A 128 13.52 8.98 6.79
C GLY A 128 14.42 7.93 7.45
N ASP A 129 13.84 6.90 8.05
CA ASP A 129 14.53 5.86 8.82
C ASP A 129 14.55 4.50 8.11
N PHE A 130 14.61 4.52 6.79
CA PHE A 130 14.60 3.31 5.96
C PHE A 130 16.01 2.72 5.85
N ASN A 131 16.53 2.24 7.01
CA ASN A 131 17.88 1.71 7.15
C ASN A 131 17.85 0.21 7.35
N PHE A 132 18.74 -0.53 6.69
CA PHE A 132 18.80 -1.99 6.73
C PHE A 132 20.19 -2.51 6.36
N ASP A 133 20.43 -3.80 6.62
CA ASP A 133 21.60 -4.51 6.15
C ASP A 133 21.21 -5.40 4.96
N PHE A 134 22.05 -5.42 3.92
CA PHE A 134 21.86 -6.26 2.75
C PHE A 134 23.20 -6.54 2.06
N ALA A 135 23.50 -7.82 1.89
CA ALA A 135 24.60 -8.30 1.04
C ALA A 135 24.05 -8.86 -0.28
N GLN A 136 24.88 -8.84 -1.32
CA GLN A 136 24.50 -9.39 -2.61
C GLN A 136 24.16 -10.90 -2.47
N PHE A 137 22.99 -11.28 -3.01
CA PHE A 137 22.41 -12.62 -2.95
C PHE A 137 21.86 -13.04 -1.58
N ASP A 138 21.65 -12.11 -0.63
CA ASP A 138 20.93 -12.40 0.60
C ASP A 138 19.53 -12.95 0.32
N GLN A 139 19.14 -13.97 1.09
CA GLN A 139 17.78 -14.50 1.05
C GLN A 139 16.87 -13.71 1.98
N LEU A 140 15.74 -13.27 1.46
CA LEU A 140 14.75 -12.50 2.21
C LEU A 140 13.78 -13.43 2.95
N ASN A 141 14.24 -13.96 4.10
CA ASN A 141 13.40 -14.77 4.97
C ASN A 141 12.50 -13.86 5.83
N TYR A 142 11.21 -14.19 5.91
CA TYR A 142 10.24 -13.45 6.69
C TYR A 142 9.21 -14.39 7.32
N ASN A 143 8.98 -14.18 8.60
CA ASN A 143 7.92 -14.81 9.38
C ASN A 143 7.29 -13.73 10.29
N ASP A 144 5.96 -13.65 10.34
CA ASP A 144 5.22 -12.65 11.12
C ASP A 144 5.44 -12.77 12.63
N GLU A 145 5.64 -14.01 13.11
CA GLU A 145 5.81 -14.28 14.54
C GLU A 145 7.22 -13.98 15.03
N THR A 146 8.22 -14.13 14.14
CA THR A 146 9.63 -13.95 14.47
C THR A 146 10.32 -13.05 13.47
N ILE A 147 10.46 -11.79 13.82
CA ILE A 147 11.11 -10.79 12.96
C ILE A 147 12.60 -10.79 13.23
N VAL A 148 13.39 -11.22 12.26
CA VAL A 148 14.86 -11.35 12.37
C VAL A 148 15.62 -10.50 11.36
N ASN A 149 14.92 -9.91 10.38
CA ASN A 149 15.54 -9.14 9.30
C ASN A 149 14.85 -7.80 9.13
N GLN A 150 15.61 -6.71 9.23
CA GLN A 150 15.11 -5.34 9.15
C GLN A 150 14.50 -5.01 7.78
N LEU A 151 15.13 -5.45 6.68
CA LEU A 151 14.66 -5.15 5.34
C LEU A 151 13.29 -5.79 5.07
N THR A 152 13.13 -7.07 5.43
CA THR A 152 11.83 -7.75 5.27
C THR A 152 10.77 -7.18 6.21
N ALA A 153 11.14 -6.74 7.42
CA ALA A 153 10.23 -6.04 8.33
C ALA A 153 9.72 -4.72 7.75
N LEU A 154 10.61 -3.91 7.14
CA LEU A 154 10.25 -2.66 6.48
C LEU A 154 9.26 -2.90 5.33
N MET A 155 9.57 -3.85 4.46
CA MET A 155 8.71 -4.15 3.31
C MET A 155 7.35 -4.72 3.73
N ALA A 156 7.32 -5.62 4.72
CA ALA A 156 6.09 -6.20 5.25
C ALA A 156 5.22 -5.15 5.98
N TYR A 157 5.83 -4.22 6.73
CA TYR A 157 5.11 -3.10 7.35
C TYR A 157 4.32 -2.32 6.31
N TYR A 158 4.96 -1.90 5.21
CA TYR A 158 4.28 -1.14 4.17
C TYR A 158 3.27 -1.98 3.38
N ALA A 159 3.52 -3.27 3.20
CA ALA A 159 2.53 -4.16 2.59
C ALA A 159 1.25 -4.21 3.43
N TYR A 160 1.35 -4.49 4.73
CA TYR A 160 0.17 -4.54 5.61
C TYR A 160 -0.50 -3.18 5.78
N LEU A 161 0.26 -2.10 5.95
CA LEU A 161 -0.30 -0.76 6.03
C LEU A 161 -1.14 -0.44 4.78
N ILE A 162 -0.57 -0.61 3.60
CA ILE A 162 -1.22 -0.26 2.32
C ILE A 162 -2.44 -1.16 2.06
N ILE A 163 -2.35 -2.47 2.31
CA ILE A 163 -3.49 -3.39 2.16
C ILE A 163 -4.59 -3.01 3.15
N GLY A 164 -4.26 -2.72 4.41
CA GLY A 164 -5.22 -2.28 5.41
C GLY A 164 -5.95 -0.99 5.00
N LEU A 165 -5.22 0.01 4.48
CA LEU A 165 -5.82 1.25 3.97
C LEU A 165 -6.69 1.01 2.74
N ASN A 166 -6.27 0.11 1.86
CA ASN A 166 -7.09 -0.27 0.71
C ASN A 166 -8.42 -0.88 1.15
N LEU A 167 -8.41 -1.78 2.12
CA LEU A 167 -9.63 -2.39 2.67
C LEU A 167 -10.53 -1.35 3.34
N ASP A 168 -9.96 -0.39 4.09
CA ASP A 168 -10.71 0.74 4.66
C ASP A 168 -11.37 1.59 3.56
N SER A 169 -10.79 1.67 2.36
CA SER A 169 -11.37 2.41 1.24
C SER A 169 -12.57 1.72 0.60
N PHE A 170 -12.81 0.43 0.86
CA PHE A 170 -13.93 -0.37 0.33
C PHE A 170 -15.00 -0.68 1.36
N SER A 171 -14.65 -0.73 2.64
CA SER A 171 -15.58 -1.05 3.74
C SER A 171 -15.21 -0.26 4.99
N PRO A 172 -16.21 0.23 5.76
CA PRO A 172 -15.95 0.95 7.01
C PRO A 172 -15.10 0.11 7.97
N LEU A 173 -13.91 0.61 8.34
CA LEU A 173 -12.94 -0.09 9.20
C LEU A 173 -12.54 -1.50 8.69
N GLY A 174 -12.68 -1.74 7.39
CA GLY A 174 -12.46 -3.06 6.79
C GLY A 174 -11.03 -3.57 6.87
N GLY A 175 -10.06 -2.68 7.04
CA GLY A 175 -8.64 -3.00 7.19
C GLY A 175 -8.19 -3.31 8.61
N THR A 176 -9.10 -3.38 9.59
CA THR A 176 -8.74 -3.47 11.03
C THR A 176 -7.79 -4.63 11.32
N ASP A 177 -8.11 -5.84 10.88
CA ASP A 177 -7.30 -7.04 11.17
C ASP A 177 -5.89 -6.92 10.56
N ILE A 178 -5.79 -6.38 9.35
CA ILE A 178 -4.49 -6.20 8.66
C ILE A 178 -3.67 -5.08 9.32
N LEU A 179 -4.31 -3.99 9.76
CA LEU A 179 -3.63 -2.93 10.50
C LEU A 179 -3.18 -3.42 11.89
N GLN A 180 -3.94 -4.28 12.56
CA GLN A 180 -3.51 -4.93 13.80
C GLN A 180 -2.31 -5.84 13.57
N ARG A 181 -2.27 -6.59 12.47
CA ARG A 181 -1.11 -7.38 12.07
C ARG A 181 0.12 -6.49 11.80
N CYS A 182 -0.08 -5.33 11.16
CA CYS A 182 0.96 -4.31 10.98
C CYS A 182 1.51 -3.80 12.32
N MET A 183 0.66 -3.55 13.31
CA MET A 183 1.06 -3.15 14.66
C MET A 183 1.83 -4.27 15.38
N GLN A 184 1.38 -5.52 15.28
CA GLN A 184 2.09 -6.66 15.87
C GLN A 184 3.50 -6.79 15.28
N LEU A 185 3.65 -6.72 13.96
CA LEU A 185 4.95 -6.65 13.29
C LEU A 185 5.79 -5.51 13.84
N THR A 186 5.21 -4.31 13.96
CA THR A 186 5.90 -3.11 14.47
C THR A 186 6.44 -3.33 15.88
N ASN A 187 5.65 -3.97 16.75
CA ASN A 187 6.08 -4.32 18.10
C ASN A 187 7.22 -5.35 18.10
N ASN A 188 7.11 -6.41 17.27
CA ASN A 188 8.13 -7.44 17.16
C ASN A 188 9.45 -6.90 16.55
N ALA A 189 9.38 -5.89 15.69
CA ALA A 189 10.55 -5.28 15.05
C ALA A 189 11.36 -4.34 15.98
N GLN A 190 10.85 -4.00 17.17
CA GLN A 190 11.56 -3.12 18.12
C GLN A 190 12.89 -3.70 18.59
N ASP A 191 13.00 -5.01 18.64
CA ASP A 191 14.20 -5.72 19.09
C ASP A 191 15.31 -5.82 18.03
N LEU A 192 15.03 -5.43 16.78
CA LEU A 192 16.03 -5.38 15.70
C LEU A 192 17.09 -4.29 15.90
N GLY A 193 16.88 -3.34 16.82
CA GLY A 193 17.83 -2.27 17.15
C GLY A 193 17.91 -1.13 16.11
N PHE A 194 16.99 -1.08 15.14
CA PHE A 194 16.88 0.02 14.18
C PHE A 194 15.85 1.06 14.62
N THR A 195 16.03 2.29 14.16
CA THR A 195 15.10 3.41 14.43
C THR A 195 13.77 3.26 13.70
N GLY A 196 12.75 3.92 14.22
CA GLY A 196 11.43 4.05 13.60
C GLY A 196 10.39 3.04 14.07
N TRP A 197 10.74 2.08 14.95
CA TRP A 197 9.84 1.07 15.47
C TRP A 197 9.29 1.33 16.87
N LYS A 198 9.91 2.25 17.63
CA LYS A 198 9.56 2.48 19.03
C LYS A 198 8.70 3.71 19.21
N ALA A 199 7.80 3.66 20.20
CA ALA A 199 7.08 4.82 20.70
C ALA A 199 8.06 5.90 21.16
N PHE A 200 7.65 7.15 21.03
CA PHE A 200 8.39 8.34 21.52
C PHE A 200 9.74 8.65 20.86
N GLU A 201 10.18 7.89 19.86
CA GLU A 201 11.36 8.28 19.07
C GLU A 201 11.07 9.54 18.25
N THR A 202 10.00 9.52 17.47
CA THR A 202 9.47 10.68 16.73
C THR A 202 7.96 10.53 16.52
N THR A 203 7.28 11.63 16.17
CA THR A 203 5.86 11.62 15.84
C THR A 203 5.57 11.18 14.40
N ARG A 204 6.61 10.92 13.59
CA ARG A 204 6.51 10.58 12.17
C ARG A 204 7.06 9.20 11.83
N ASN A 205 7.39 8.40 12.83
CA ASN A 205 7.92 7.06 12.61
C ASN A 205 6.81 6.04 12.32
N ARG A 206 7.22 4.83 11.96
CA ARG A 206 6.30 3.73 11.63
C ARG A 206 5.38 3.37 12.79
N PHE A 207 5.91 3.36 14.04
CA PHE A 207 5.10 3.12 15.23
C PHE A 207 4.00 4.16 15.37
N ALA A 208 4.32 5.45 15.30
CA ALA A 208 3.35 6.52 15.48
C ALA A 208 2.24 6.46 14.42
N ILE A 209 2.60 6.18 13.15
CA ILE A 209 1.63 6.06 12.05
C ILE A 209 0.65 4.93 12.31
N ILE A 210 1.11 3.70 12.56
CA ILE A 210 0.20 2.57 12.74
C ILE A 210 -0.59 2.67 14.05
N ASN A 211 0.03 3.21 15.11
CA ASN A 211 -0.65 3.46 16.38
C ASN A 211 -1.82 4.44 16.21
N ASP A 212 -1.61 5.52 15.43
CA ASP A 212 -2.67 6.48 15.16
C ASP A 212 -3.80 5.86 14.33
N TYR A 213 -3.52 5.04 13.31
CA TYR A 213 -4.57 4.34 12.56
C TYR A 213 -5.43 3.43 13.42
N LEU A 214 -4.91 2.88 14.51
CA LEU A 214 -5.64 1.97 15.41
C LEU A 214 -6.23 2.66 16.65
N ASP A 215 -5.97 3.95 16.85
CA ASP A 215 -6.50 4.73 17.96
C ASP A 215 -8.02 4.98 17.79
N GLU A 216 -8.78 4.83 18.87
CA GLU A 216 -10.24 5.06 18.88
C GLU A 216 -10.58 6.49 18.42
N ALA A 217 -9.81 7.50 18.85
CA ALA A 217 -9.99 8.89 18.44
C ALA A 217 -9.75 9.12 16.93
N MET A 218 -9.10 8.17 16.26
CA MET A 218 -8.86 8.22 14.80
C MET A 218 -9.82 7.34 13.98
N LYS A 219 -10.84 6.72 14.61
CA LYS A 219 -11.90 6.02 13.86
C LYS A 219 -12.60 6.89 12.82
N PRO A 220 -12.91 8.18 13.10
CA PRO A 220 -13.46 9.07 12.05
C PRO A 220 -12.51 9.21 10.84
N PHE A 221 -11.19 9.23 11.04
CA PHE A 221 -10.22 9.28 9.95
C PHE A 221 -10.23 8.01 9.08
N ARG A 222 -10.43 6.84 9.67
CA ARG A 222 -10.60 5.59 8.93
C ARG A 222 -11.94 5.52 8.21
N GLN A 223 -13.01 6.01 8.83
CA GLN A 223 -14.32 6.13 8.18
C GLN A 223 -14.28 7.11 7.00
N LEU A 224 -13.50 8.21 7.10
CA LEU A 224 -13.22 9.11 6.00
C LEU A 224 -12.70 8.36 4.77
N GLN A 225 -11.80 7.35 4.94
CA GLN A 225 -11.26 6.60 3.80
C GLN A 225 -12.40 5.96 2.99
N TYR A 226 -13.34 5.29 3.65
CA TYR A 226 -14.49 4.68 2.99
C TYR A 226 -15.40 5.72 2.32
N ASP A 227 -15.78 6.75 3.06
CA ASP A 227 -16.74 7.74 2.58
C ASP A 227 -16.16 8.57 1.41
N TYR A 228 -14.88 8.94 1.50
CA TYR A 228 -14.18 9.68 0.47
C TYR A 228 -14.01 8.87 -0.81
N TYR A 229 -13.50 7.65 -0.71
CA TYR A 229 -13.23 6.84 -1.89
C TYR A 229 -14.50 6.19 -2.44
N ARG A 230 -15.20 5.41 -1.61
CA ARG A 230 -16.31 4.58 -2.10
C ARG A 230 -17.57 5.37 -2.37
N LYS A 231 -17.96 6.26 -1.44
CA LYS A 231 -19.17 7.10 -1.61
C LYS A 231 -18.89 8.39 -2.38
N GLY A 232 -17.66 8.90 -2.34
CA GLY A 232 -17.25 10.11 -3.03
C GLY A 232 -16.73 9.83 -4.44
N LEU A 233 -15.44 9.47 -4.58
CA LEU A 233 -14.78 9.38 -5.89
C LEU A 233 -15.38 8.30 -6.80
N ASP A 234 -15.72 7.13 -6.27
CA ASP A 234 -16.30 6.03 -7.06
C ASP A 234 -17.68 6.35 -7.61
N GLU A 235 -18.41 7.30 -7.01
CA GLU A 235 -19.71 7.80 -7.50
C GLU A 235 -19.58 8.88 -8.59
N MET A 236 -18.43 9.56 -8.69
CA MET A 236 -18.25 10.68 -9.62
C MET A 236 -18.40 10.30 -11.09
N ALA A 237 -18.07 9.06 -11.47
CA ALA A 237 -18.27 8.58 -12.84
C ALA A 237 -19.75 8.56 -13.26
N GLN A 238 -20.68 8.33 -12.31
CA GLN A 238 -22.11 8.33 -12.55
C GLN A 238 -22.73 9.72 -12.34
N ASN A 239 -22.31 10.43 -11.28
CA ASN A 239 -22.82 11.75 -10.94
C ASN A 239 -21.73 12.54 -10.18
N ALA A 240 -21.06 13.43 -10.90
CA ALA A 240 -19.96 14.22 -10.36
C ALA A 240 -20.41 15.17 -9.22
N ASP A 241 -21.62 15.71 -9.29
CA ASP A 241 -22.14 16.62 -8.25
C ASP A 241 -22.48 15.86 -6.97
N ARG A 242 -23.10 14.69 -7.08
CA ARG A 242 -23.36 13.82 -5.93
C ARG A 242 -22.04 13.36 -5.31
N GLY A 243 -21.08 12.90 -6.11
CA GLY A 243 -19.77 12.48 -5.63
C GLY A 243 -19.05 13.61 -4.89
N ARG A 244 -19.06 14.85 -5.42
CA ARG A 244 -18.50 16.02 -4.74
C ARG A 244 -19.19 16.30 -3.41
N THR A 245 -20.53 16.28 -3.37
CA THR A 245 -21.28 16.48 -2.11
C THR A 245 -20.87 15.43 -1.06
N ASN A 246 -20.78 14.16 -1.45
CA ASN A 246 -20.34 13.09 -0.55
C ASN A 246 -18.89 13.30 -0.07
N VAL A 247 -17.99 13.80 -0.93
CA VAL A 247 -16.64 14.20 -0.52
C VAL A 247 -16.69 15.32 0.51
N THR A 248 -17.54 16.34 0.31
CA THR A 248 -17.72 17.46 1.26
C THR A 248 -18.20 16.97 2.62
N GLU A 249 -19.13 16.02 2.64
CA GLU A 249 -19.62 15.38 3.88
C GLU A 249 -18.51 14.54 4.54
N ALA A 250 -17.77 13.75 3.76
CA ALA A 250 -16.66 12.95 4.26
C ALA A 250 -15.57 13.80 4.92
N LEU A 251 -15.28 15.00 4.41
CA LEU A 251 -14.29 15.91 5.00
C LEU A 251 -14.67 16.37 6.42
N GLN A 252 -15.93 16.27 6.86
CA GLN A 252 -16.30 16.54 8.25
C GLN A 252 -15.70 15.48 9.19
N LEU A 253 -15.51 14.23 8.74
CA LEU A 253 -14.81 13.19 9.50
C LEU A 253 -13.30 13.49 9.65
N LEU A 254 -12.71 14.13 8.64
CA LEU A 254 -11.32 14.59 8.72
C LEU A 254 -11.18 15.68 9.80
N LYS A 255 -12.11 16.62 9.83
CA LYS A 255 -12.18 17.67 10.85
C LYS A 255 -12.33 17.04 12.23
N GLN A 256 -13.28 16.15 12.40
CA GLN A 256 -13.53 15.45 13.67
C GLN A 256 -12.27 14.73 14.17
N ALA A 257 -11.62 13.93 13.32
CA ALA A 257 -10.39 13.24 13.69
C ALA A 257 -9.25 14.20 14.11
N HIS A 258 -9.13 15.34 13.42
CA HIS A 258 -8.15 16.36 13.79
C HIS A 258 -8.45 17.04 15.13
N GLU A 259 -9.73 17.27 15.44
CA GLU A 259 -10.17 17.85 16.71
C GLU A 259 -10.01 16.85 17.87
N GLU A 260 -10.31 15.57 17.67
CA GLU A 260 -10.19 14.52 18.69
C GLU A 260 -8.74 14.14 18.99
N LYS A 261 -7.84 14.20 17.98
CA LYS A 261 -6.39 13.91 18.14
C LYS A 261 -5.53 14.94 17.41
N PRO A 262 -5.39 16.18 17.95
CA PRO A 262 -4.69 17.28 17.26
C PRO A 262 -3.21 17.02 17.01
N LEU A 263 -2.57 16.14 17.78
CA LEU A 263 -1.16 15.80 17.65
C LEU A 263 -0.91 14.69 16.59
N SER A 264 -1.95 14.05 16.10
CA SER A 264 -1.81 13.08 15.01
C SER A 264 -1.40 13.78 13.71
N LEU A 265 -0.42 13.20 13.03
CA LEU A 265 0.02 13.70 11.73
C LEU A 265 -0.78 13.12 10.55
N LEU A 266 -1.67 12.13 10.79
CA LEU A 266 -2.41 11.49 9.71
C LEU A 266 -3.27 12.48 8.89
N PRO A 267 -4.02 13.43 9.50
CA PRO A 267 -4.78 14.43 8.75
C PRO A 267 -3.88 15.31 7.87
N GLN A 268 -2.71 15.72 8.37
CA GLN A 268 -1.75 16.52 7.61
C GLN A 268 -1.15 15.71 6.45
N ILE A 269 -0.67 14.48 6.71
CA ILE A 269 -0.11 13.59 5.69
C ILE A 269 -1.14 13.32 4.59
N TRP A 270 -2.39 13.05 4.96
CA TRP A 270 -3.46 12.80 4.01
C TRP A 270 -3.74 14.02 3.14
N THR A 271 -3.87 15.20 3.73
CA THR A 271 -4.10 16.45 2.98
C THR A 271 -2.91 16.83 2.10
N ASP A 272 -1.68 16.49 2.48
CA ASP A 272 -0.49 16.70 1.64
C ASP A 272 -0.59 15.95 0.32
N TYR A 273 -0.95 14.67 0.32
CA TYR A 273 -1.03 13.92 -0.94
C TYR A 273 -2.39 14.05 -1.66
N LYS A 274 -3.43 14.55 -0.99
CA LYS A 274 -4.76 14.82 -1.58
C LYS A 274 -4.95 16.24 -2.09
N ARG A 275 -4.01 17.15 -1.84
CA ARG A 275 -4.18 18.59 -2.10
C ARG A 275 -4.62 18.92 -3.52
N ASP A 276 -3.98 18.32 -4.52
CA ASP A 276 -4.27 18.62 -5.92
C ASP A 276 -5.59 17.98 -6.37
N GLU A 277 -5.90 16.78 -5.88
CA GLU A 277 -7.17 16.09 -6.12
C GLU A 277 -8.33 16.89 -5.52
N LEU A 278 -8.22 17.31 -4.26
CA LEU A 278 -9.22 18.13 -3.58
C LEU A 278 -9.41 19.48 -4.28
N ALA A 279 -8.34 20.17 -4.63
CA ALA A 279 -8.44 21.42 -5.39
C ALA A 279 -9.22 21.23 -6.71
N ASN A 280 -8.95 20.15 -7.45
CA ASN A 280 -9.59 19.85 -8.72
C ASN A 280 -11.08 19.44 -8.60
N ILE A 281 -11.48 18.83 -7.47
CA ILE A 281 -12.88 18.47 -7.20
C ILE A 281 -13.76 19.71 -7.11
N TYR A 282 -13.25 20.82 -6.55
CA TYR A 282 -14.04 22.03 -6.27
C TYR A 282 -13.78 23.19 -7.23
N LYS A 283 -12.62 23.25 -7.91
CA LYS A 283 -12.29 24.33 -8.82
C LYS A 283 -13.35 24.49 -9.93
N GLY A 284 -13.98 25.67 -9.99
CA GLY A 284 -15.05 25.98 -10.96
C GLY A 284 -16.35 25.20 -10.74
N LYS A 285 -16.52 24.51 -9.59
CA LYS A 285 -17.67 23.64 -9.31
C LYS A 285 -18.17 23.84 -7.87
N GLY A 286 -19.41 23.41 -7.62
CA GLY A 286 -20.02 23.54 -6.30
C GLY A 286 -20.55 24.96 -6.02
N THR A 287 -21.13 25.12 -4.83
CA THR A 287 -21.64 26.44 -4.37
C THR A 287 -20.52 27.23 -3.69
N ALA A 288 -20.63 28.55 -3.66
CA ALA A 288 -19.70 29.44 -2.96
C ALA A 288 -19.58 29.05 -1.46
N LYS A 289 -20.72 28.69 -0.84
CA LYS A 289 -20.74 28.24 0.56
C LYS A 289 -19.99 26.93 0.78
N GLU A 290 -20.20 25.95 -0.10
CA GLU A 290 -19.47 24.66 -0.05
C GLU A 290 -17.96 24.88 -0.17
N LYS A 291 -17.53 25.66 -1.16
CA LYS A 291 -16.12 25.99 -1.40
C LYS A 291 -15.48 26.71 -0.21
N GLU A 292 -16.18 27.66 0.40
CA GLU A 292 -15.68 28.35 1.60
C GLU A 292 -15.52 27.41 2.78
N GLN A 293 -16.52 26.56 3.07
CA GLN A 293 -16.45 25.58 4.17
C GLN A 293 -15.29 24.59 3.99
N VAL A 294 -15.11 24.07 2.79
CA VAL A 294 -14.02 23.12 2.49
C VAL A 294 -12.67 23.82 2.57
N HIS A 295 -12.55 25.04 2.05
CA HIS A 295 -11.32 25.81 2.15
C HIS A 295 -10.92 26.05 3.61
N GLU A 296 -11.83 26.55 4.45
CA GLU A 296 -11.56 26.81 5.88
C GLU A 296 -11.14 25.53 6.62
N LEU A 297 -11.85 24.42 6.37
CA LEU A 297 -11.55 23.14 6.97
C LEU A 297 -10.12 22.68 6.64
N LEU A 298 -9.78 22.68 5.35
CA LEU A 298 -8.47 22.22 4.87
C LEU A 298 -7.34 23.16 5.29
N PHE A 299 -7.60 24.47 5.30
CA PHE A 299 -6.63 25.47 5.77
C PHE A 299 -6.33 25.30 7.26
N ASN A 300 -7.33 25.02 8.10
CA ASN A 300 -7.14 24.79 9.54
C ASN A 300 -6.31 23.53 9.82
N ILE A 301 -6.46 22.48 8.99
CA ILE A 301 -5.69 21.23 9.17
C ILE A 301 -4.27 21.37 8.61
N ASN A 302 -4.11 22.03 7.46
CA ASN A 302 -2.82 22.08 6.74
C ASN A 302 -2.65 23.41 6.00
N ALA A 303 -2.37 24.47 6.75
CA ALA A 303 -2.11 25.79 6.18
C ALA A 303 -0.88 25.84 5.26
N ALA A 304 0.05 24.89 5.38
CA ALA A 304 1.22 24.80 4.50
C ALA A 304 0.84 24.58 3.03
N GLN A 305 -0.34 24.02 2.76
CA GLN A 305 -0.88 23.80 1.42
C GLN A 305 -1.83 24.91 0.93
N SER A 306 -1.78 26.10 1.53
CA SER A 306 -2.67 27.25 1.23
C SER A 306 -2.78 27.57 -0.27
N ASN A 307 -1.70 27.42 -1.03
CA ASN A 307 -1.71 27.63 -2.49
C ASN A 307 -2.66 26.66 -3.24
N ALA A 308 -2.79 25.43 -2.74
CA ALA A 308 -3.74 24.45 -3.29
C ALA A 308 -5.16 24.79 -2.82
N TRP A 309 -5.34 25.13 -1.54
CA TRP A 309 -6.65 25.46 -0.98
C TRP A 309 -7.27 26.70 -1.61
N ASN A 310 -6.49 27.70 -1.95
CA ASN A 310 -6.99 28.92 -2.63
C ASN A 310 -7.61 28.62 -4.01
N LYS A 311 -7.14 27.56 -4.72
CA LYS A 311 -7.74 27.12 -5.99
C LYS A 311 -9.18 26.59 -5.83
N ILE A 312 -9.58 26.16 -4.64
CA ILE A 312 -10.94 25.71 -4.34
C ILE A 312 -11.93 26.86 -4.51
N LYS A 313 -11.53 28.10 -4.18
CA LYS A 313 -12.38 29.29 -4.29
C LYS A 313 -12.54 29.78 -5.74
N GLU A 314 -11.63 29.42 -6.62
CA GLU A 314 -11.74 29.72 -8.05
C GLU A 314 -12.88 28.87 -8.69
#